data_4f835d956603df20da58052d7f176708
#
_entry.id   4f835d956603df20da58052d7f176708
#
_cell.length_a   1.000
_cell.length_b   1.000
_cell.length_c   1.000
_cell.angle_alpha   90.00
_cell.angle_beta   90.00
_cell.angle_gamma   90.00
#
_symmetry.space_group_name_H-M   'P 1'
#
loop_
_entity.id
_entity.type
_entity.pdbx_description
1 polymer ?
#
loop_
_entity_poly.entity_id
_entity_poly.type
_entity_poly.pdbx_seq_one_letter_code
_entity_poly.pdbx_strand_id
1 'polypeptide(L)'
;METMVNRYLLAAVGFASCAILPGCAGLNHPTGTIEQKFAATGVWAVTTSPGGACCDSLGNAFDLYYPTNLGANGFKHPILTWGNGTNGAPGHYATFLRHMASWGFVVIATVDKMTGPGQTILDGANFLIAANGNAASIFFNKLKIAEIGALGHSQGAAGAMNALITSSGTIKTVLPIELPARIWCSANCVSMPSFTQGSVFFLDGSLDPISPPTQSPQISGEQSIAGYYNAVPAGVAKLKGTLKGPTHNDVTGQPDCAAAQPPCLIGVFGYLGYPTAWMMYQLQADALAHGAFVNGTGEMFSQTVNWEHVESNIP
;
A
#
# COMPACT_ATOMS: atom_id res chain seq x y z
N MET A 1 -38.49 -57.58 -15.26
CA MET A 1 -38.70 -56.28 -15.95
C MET A 1 -38.72 -55.25 -14.84
N GLU A 2 -37.54 -54.88 -14.40
CA GLU A 2 -37.34 -53.96 -13.26
C GLU A 2 -36.86 -52.60 -13.77
N THR A 3 -37.59 -51.62 -13.39
CA THR A 3 -37.33 -50.21 -13.72
C THR A 3 -36.27 -49.61 -12.77
N MET A 4 -35.13 -49.23 -13.31
CA MET A 4 -34.09 -48.46 -12.58
C MET A 4 -34.55 -47.03 -12.39
N VAL A 5 -34.64 -46.62 -11.12
CA VAL A 5 -34.88 -45.24 -10.71
C VAL A 5 -33.53 -44.56 -10.48
N ASN A 6 -33.24 -43.55 -11.29
CA ASN A 6 -32.02 -42.76 -11.25
C ASN A 6 -32.13 -41.70 -10.11
N ARG A 7 -31.34 -41.84 -9.04
CA ARG A 7 -31.26 -40.87 -7.95
C ARG A 7 -30.15 -39.87 -8.26
N TYR A 8 -30.51 -38.66 -8.59
CA TYR A 8 -29.60 -37.53 -8.59
C TYR A 8 -29.29 -37.12 -7.14
N LEU A 9 -28.04 -37.29 -6.73
CA LEU A 9 -27.52 -36.67 -5.50
C LEU A 9 -27.28 -35.18 -5.79
N LEU A 10 -28.09 -34.30 -5.19
CA LEU A 10 -27.75 -32.89 -5.04
C LEU A 10 -26.65 -32.77 -3.97
N ALA A 11 -25.44 -32.41 -4.40
CA ALA A 11 -24.41 -31.98 -3.50
C ALA A 11 -24.75 -30.55 -3.02
N ALA A 12 -25.23 -30.44 -1.80
CA ALA A 12 -25.35 -29.15 -1.12
C ALA A 12 -23.95 -28.64 -0.80
N VAL A 13 -23.54 -27.57 -1.48
CA VAL A 13 -22.35 -26.79 -1.10
C VAL A 13 -22.70 -26.06 0.18
N GLY A 14 -22.29 -26.63 1.30
CA GLY A 14 -22.39 -25.97 2.60
C GLY A 14 -21.41 -24.79 2.64
N PHE A 15 -21.95 -23.57 2.67
CA PHE A 15 -21.21 -22.43 3.16
C PHE A 15 -20.93 -22.70 4.64
N ALA A 16 -19.70 -23.04 4.97
CA ALA A 16 -19.24 -23.07 6.35
C ALA A 16 -19.20 -21.61 6.84
N SER A 17 -20.26 -21.18 7.51
CA SER A 17 -20.20 -20.01 8.37
C SER A 17 -19.15 -20.29 9.42
N CYS A 18 -18.02 -19.58 9.38
CA CYS A 18 -17.04 -19.59 10.42
C CYS A 18 -17.70 -19.03 11.67
N ALA A 19 -18.25 -19.91 12.51
CA ALA A 19 -18.71 -19.53 13.84
C ALA A 19 -17.49 -18.97 14.58
N ILE A 20 -17.64 -17.77 15.14
CA ILE A 20 -16.64 -17.05 15.91
C ILE A 20 -16.22 -17.94 17.11
N LEU A 21 -15.21 -18.75 16.91
CA LEU A 21 -14.49 -19.39 18.00
C LEU A 21 -13.51 -18.37 18.59
N PRO A 22 -13.37 -18.27 19.93
CA PRO A 22 -12.46 -17.31 20.58
C PRO A 22 -10.97 -17.69 20.42
N GLY A 23 -10.53 -17.99 19.22
CA GLY A 23 -9.17 -18.37 18.87
C GLY A 23 -8.73 -17.82 17.50
N CYS A 24 -9.65 -17.22 16.72
CA CYS A 24 -9.31 -16.56 15.45
C CYS A 24 -9.11 -15.04 15.62
N ALA A 25 -9.06 -14.52 16.83
CA ALA A 25 -8.92 -13.09 17.13
C ALA A 25 -7.44 -12.66 17.12
N GLY A 26 -6.65 -13.08 16.11
CA GLY A 26 -5.20 -12.85 16.16
C GLY A 26 -4.55 -12.42 14.85
N LEU A 27 -5.30 -12.14 13.79
CA LEU A 27 -4.72 -11.97 12.47
C LEU A 27 -4.93 -10.55 11.88
N ASN A 28 -4.78 -9.48 12.67
CA ASN A 28 -4.97 -8.09 12.21
C ASN A 28 -6.26 -7.87 11.37
N HIS A 29 -7.32 -8.61 11.71
CA HIS A 29 -8.60 -8.35 11.09
C HIS A 29 -9.06 -6.93 11.43
N PRO A 30 -9.47 -6.14 10.44
CA PRO A 30 -9.96 -4.78 10.65
C PRO A 30 -11.05 -4.72 11.71
N THR A 31 -10.91 -3.80 12.66
CA THR A 31 -11.86 -3.66 13.80
C THR A 31 -12.65 -2.36 13.74
N GLY A 32 -12.09 -1.29 13.15
CA GLY A 32 -12.80 -0.04 12.93
C GLY A 32 -13.75 -0.09 11.74
N THR A 33 -14.81 0.70 11.75
CA THR A 33 -15.81 0.77 10.67
C THR A 33 -15.20 1.27 9.35
N ILE A 34 -14.32 2.29 9.43
CA ILE A 34 -13.62 2.83 8.26
C ILE A 34 -12.58 1.80 7.78
N GLU A 35 -11.82 1.24 8.72
CA GLU A 35 -10.83 0.20 8.41
C GLU A 35 -11.49 -0.99 7.70
N GLN A 36 -12.60 -1.52 8.23
CA GLN A 36 -13.35 -2.64 7.64
C GLN A 36 -13.84 -2.32 6.22
N LYS A 37 -14.39 -1.11 6.02
CA LYS A 37 -14.84 -0.69 4.70
C LYS A 37 -13.71 -0.75 3.68
N PHE A 38 -12.56 -0.18 3.99
CA PHE A 38 -11.45 -0.07 3.05
C PHE A 38 -10.58 -1.34 2.97
N ALA A 39 -10.68 -2.24 3.95
CA ALA A 39 -10.08 -3.57 3.87
C ALA A 39 -10.89 -4.56 3.02
N ALA A 40 -12.18 -4.30 2.84
CA ALA A 40 -12.99 -5.08 1.89
C ALA A 40 -12.53 -4.81 0.44
N THR A 41 -12.69 -5.81 -0.42
CA THR A 41 -12.45 -5.62 -1.86
C THR A 41 -13.32 -4.48 -2.39
N GLY A 42 -12.70 -3.56 -3.14
CA GLY A 42 -13.42 -2.44 -3.77
C GLY A 42 -14.34 -2.90 -4.90
N VAL A 43 -15.09 -1.95 -5.46
CA VAL A 43 -16.15 -2.23 -6.44
C VAL A 43 -15.65 -2.52 -7.86
N TRP A 44 -14.37 -2.30 -8.14
CA TRP A 44 -13.83 -2.47 -9.47
C TRP A 44 -13.25 -3.88 -9.67
N ALA A 45 -13.71 -4.58 -10.71
CA ALA A 45 -13.02 -5.77 -11.20
C ALA A 45 -11.61 -5.38 -11.67
N VAL A 46 -10.61 -6.21 -11.37
CA VAL A 46 -9.19 -5.89 -11.60
C VAL A 46 -8.59 -6.75 -12.70
N THR A 47 -7.94 -6.11 -13.65
CA THR A 47 -7.04 -6.71 -14.62
C THR A 47 -5.60 -6.58 -14.13
N THR A 48 -4.84 -7.67 -14.22
CA THR A 48 -3.39 -7.70 -13.95
C THR A 48 -2.66 -7.98 -15.25
N SER A 49 -1.60 -7.21 -15.54
CA SER A 49 -0.78 -7.35 -16.75
C SER A 49 0.71 -7.34 -16.38
N PRO A 50 1.28 -8.52 -16.02
CA PRO A 50 2.71 -8.63 -15.70
C PRO A 50 3.55 -8.32 -16.94
N GLY A 51 4.59 -7.45 -16.78
CA GLY A 51 5.41 -6.98 -17.90
C GLY A 51 4.62 -6.26 -19.00
N GLY A 52 3.39 -5.81 -18.70
CA GLY A 52 2.45 -5.25 -19.67
C GLY A 52 2.80 -3.84 -20.16
N ALA A 53 3.84 -3.23 -19.62
CA ALA A 53 4.33 -1.91 -20.01
C ALA A 53 5.87 -1.89 -19.97
N CYS A 54 6.47 -1.04 -20.79
CA CYS A 54 7.93 -0.89 -20.88
C CYS A 54 8.27 0.55 -21.19
N CYS A 55 9.35 1.10 -20.66
CA CYS A 55 10.27 0.59 -19.66
C CYS A 55 10.63 1.74 -18.71
N ASP A 56 11.18 1.42 -17.52
CA ASP A 56 11.80 2.45 -16.69
C ASP A 56 13.17 2.87 -17.27
N SER A 57 13.86 3.83 -16.64
CA SER A 57 15.14 4.38 -17.09
C SER A 57 16.29 3.37 -17.06
N LEU A 58 16.12 2.23 -16.39
CA LEU A 58 17.09 1.14 -16.34
C LEU A 58 16.73 0.00 -17.31
N GLY A 59 15.65 0.13 -18.08
CA GLY A 59 15.19 -0.87 -19.04
C GLY A 59 14.31 -1.98 -18.44
N ASN A 60 13.87 -1.84 -17.19
CA ASN A 60 12.97 -2.80 -16.58
C ASN A 60 11.53 -2.59 -17.05
N ALA A 61 10.78 -3.68 -17.22
CA ALA A 61 9.35 -3.63 -17.50
C ALA A 61 8.55 -3.20 -16.26
N PHE A 62 7.28 -2.90 -16.47
CA PHE A 62 6.31 -2.64 -15.43
C PHE A 62 5.22 -3.70 -15.40
N ASP A 63 4.81 -4.12 -14.21
CA ASP A 63 3.56 -4.80 -13.96
C ASP A 63 2.45 -3.78 -13.73
N LEU A 64 1.28 -4.04 -14.28
CA LEU A 64 0.11 -3.19 -14.16
C LEU A 64 -1.03 -3.90 -13.45
N TYR A 65 -1.71 -3.19 -12.54
CA TYR A 65 -2.94 -3.61 -11.88
C TYR A 65 -3.94 -2.47 -12.02
N TYR A 66 -5.07 -2.73 -12.68
CA TYR A 66 -5.99 -1.65 -13.02
C TYR A 66 -7.44 -2.13 -13.13
N PRO A 67 -8.42 -1.23 -12.95
CA PRO A 67 -9.83 -1.54 -13.19
C PRO A 67 -10.06 -2.04 -14.61
N THR A 68 -10.71 -3.20 -14.76
CA THR A 68 -10.96 -3.82 -16.06
C THR A 68 -11.75 -2.87 -16.99
N ASN A 69 -12.71 -2.13 -16.43
CA ASN A 69 -13.52 -1.15 -17.17
C ASN A 69 -12.99 0.28 -16.96
N LEU A 70 -11.79 0.57 -17.45
CA LEU A 70 -11.16 1.88 -17.34
C LEU A 70 -12.03 3.00 -17.90
N GLY A 71 -12.24 4.06 -17.10
CA GLY A 71 -12.98 5.24 -17.50
C GLY A 71 -14.51 5.06 -17.52
N ALA A 72 -15.02 3.97 -16.95
CA ALA A 72 -16.47 3.76 -16.85
C ALA A 72 -17.16 4.96 -16.21
N ASN A 73 -18.29 5.37 -16.79
CA ASN A 73 -19.07 6.54 -16.36
C ASN A 73 -18.26 7.87 -16.31
N GLY A 74 -17.18 7.97 -17.07
CA GLY A 74 -16.31 9.15 -17.08
C GLY A 74 -15.35 9.25 -15.90
N PHE A 75 -15.25 8.19 -15.06
CA PHE A 75 -14.34 8.18 -13.92
C PHE A 75 -12.87 8.28 -14.36
N LYS A 76 -12.14 9.18 -13.73
CA LYS A 76 -10.70 9.32 -13.93
C LYS A 76 -9.96 8.63 -12.77
N HIS A 77 -9.14 7.66 -13.10
CA HIS A 77 -8.43 6.83 -12.15
C HIS A 77 -7.17 7.55 -11.61
N PRO A 78 -7.03 7.76 -10.30
CA PRO A 78 -5.75 8.19 -9.73
C PRO A 78 -4.67 7.12 -9.96
N ILE A 79 -3.42 7.55 -9.93
CA ILE A 79 -2.26 6.69 -10.20
C ILE A 79 -1.58 6.34 -8.89
N LEU A 80 -1.20 5.07 -8.73
CA LEU A 80 -0.30 4.62 -7.69
C LEU A 80 0.94 4.00 -8.34
N THR A 81 2.13 4.42 -7.91
CA THR A 81 3.37 3.80 -8.33
C THR A 81 3.99 3.04 -7.15
N TRP A 82 4.61 1.88 -7.42
CA TRP A 82 5.06 0.95 -6.39
C TRP A 82 6.55 0.66 -6.47
N GLY A 83 7.22 0.66 -5.29
CA GLY A 83 8.59 0.26 -5.10
C GLY A 83 8.74 -1.06 -4.33
N ASN A 84 9.46 -2.01 -4.93
CA ASN A 84 9.73 -3.31 -4.31
C ASN A 84 10.77 -3.21 -3.19
N GLY A 85 10.69 -4.09 -2.20
CA GLY A 85 11.78 -4.34 -1.25
C GLY A 85 13.00 -4.95 -1.96
N THR A 86 14.12 -5.05 -1.24
CA THR A 86 15.39 -5.60 -1.75
C THR A 86 15.19 -6.98 -2.36
N ASN A 87 15.58 -7.15 -3.61
CA ASN A 87 15.39 -8.36 -4.41
C ASN A 87 13.93 -8.79 -4.59
N GLY A 88 12.98 -7.95 -4.19
CA GLY A 88 11.55 -8.18 -4.40
C GLY A 88 11.12 -8.00 -5.86
N ALA A 89 9.94 -8.48 -6.17
CA ALA A 89 9.26 -8.26 -7.45
C ALA A 89 7.78 -7.96 -7.20
N PRO A 90 7.08 -7.25 -8.11
CA PRO A 90 5.67 -6.89 -7.90
C PRO A 90 4.74 -8.05 -7.56
N GLY A 91 5.04 -9.25 -8.12
CA GLY A 91 4.28 -10.46 -7.83
C GLY A 91 4.24 -10.86 -6.36
N HIS A 92 5.25 -10.51 -5.55
CA HIS A 92 5.24 -10.75 -4.10
C HIS A 92 4.19 -9.90 -3.37
N TYR A 93 3.79 -8.78 -3.95
CA TYR A 93 2.82 -7.83 -3.38
C TYR A 93 1.47 -7.86 -4.10
N ALA A 94 1.25 -8.87 -4.94
CA ALA A 94 0.09 -8.91 -5.84
C ALA A 94 -1.25 -8.77 -5.12
N THR A 95 -1.41 -9.31 -3.92
CA THR A 95 -2.64 -9.17 -3.12
C THR A 95 -2.89 -7.70 -2.76
N PHE A 96 -1.88 -7.01 -2.25
CA PHE A 96 -1.97 -5.60 -1.89
C PHE A 96 -2.20 -4.71 -3.11
N LEU A 97 -1.45 -4.91 -4.21
CA LEU A 97 -1.56 -4.10 -5.42
C LEU A 97 -2.92 -4.28 -6.13
N ARG A 98 -3.43 -5.52 -6.18
CA ARG A 98 -4.78 -5.81 -6.69
C ARG A 98 -5.86 -5.19 -5.81
N HIS A 99 -5.67 -5.21 -4.51
CA HIS A 99 -6.59 -4.58 -3.58
C HIS A 99 -6.70 -3.07 -3.86
N MET A 100 -5.58 -2.35 -3.99
CA MET A 100 -5.58 -0.94 -4.36
C MET A 100 -6.30 -0.69 -5.70
N ALA A 101 -6.06 -1.53 -6.71
CA ALA A 101 -6.73 -1.40 -8.00
C ALA A 101 -8.25 -1.64 -7.90
N SER A 102 -8.70 -2.50 -6.99
CA SER A 102 -10.13 -2.73 -6.76
C SER A 102 -10.87 -1.50 -6.23
N TRP A 103 -10.15 -0.56 -5.64
CA TRP A 103 -10.65 0.74 -5.18
C TRP A 103 -10.57 1.85 -6.24
N GLY A 104 -10.24 1.48 -7.47
CA GLY A 104 -10.30 2.38 -8.62
C GLY A 104 -8.97 3.04 -8.97
N PHE A 105 -7.88 2.68 -8.34
CA PHE A 105 -6.54 3.14 -8.72
C PHE A 105 -6.00 2.38 -9.93
N VAL A 106 -5.19 3.04 -10.75
CA VAL A 106 -4.29 2.37 -11.69
C VAL A 106 -2.93 2.28 -11.02
N VAL A 107 -2.49 1.05 -10.75
CA VAL A 107 -1.23 0.76 -10.06
C VAL A 107 -0.20 0.29 -11.06
N ILE A 108 0.98 0.91 -11.04
CA ILE A 108 2.14 0.55 -11.85
C ILE A 108 3.31 0.20 -10.94
N ALA A 109 3.94 -0.94 -11.19
CA ALA A 109 5.02 -1.45 -10.37
C ALA A 109 6.21 -1.86 -11.25
N THR A 110 7.37 -1.22 -11.05
CA THR A 110 8.59 -1.64 -11.77
C THR A 110 9.04 -3.03 -11.32
N VAL A 111 9.58 -3.83 -12.24
CA VAL A 111 10.22 -5.11 -11.89
C VAL A 111 11.66 -4.93 -11.39
N ASP A 112 12.13 -3.67 -11.28
CA ASP A 112 13.39 -3.35 -10.63
C ASP A 112 13.43 -3.92 -9.20
N LYS A 113 14.55 -4.55 -8.85
CA LYS A 113 14.77 -5.17 -7.54
C LYS A 113 15.47 -4.26 -6.54
N MET A 114 15.87 -3.06 -7.01
CA MET A 114 16.66 -2.10 -6.23
C MET A 114 16.07 -0.69 -6.33
N THR A 115 14.81 -0.54 -5.96
CA THR A 115 14.00 0.67 -6.14
C THR A 115 14.34 1.81 -5.17
N GLY A 116 15.27 1.61 -4.23
CA GLY A 116 15.65 2.60 -3.20
C GLY A 116 15.99 4.00 -3.71
N PRO A 117 16.62 4.20 -4.87
CA PRO A 117 16.83 5.55 -5.44
C PRO A 117 15.55 6.33 -5.75
N GLY A 118 14.42 5.65 -5.96
CA GLY A 118 13.14 6.25 -6.30
C GLY A 118 12.94 6.53 -7.79
N GLN A 119 14.00 6.51 -8.60
CA GLN A 119 13.88 6.88 -10.03
C GLN A 119 12.95 5.95 -10.79
N THR A 120 13.11 4.63 -10.67
CA THR A 120 12.28 3.65 -11.37
C THR A 120 10.81 3.67 -10.91
N ILE A 121 10.56 4.10 -9.66
CA ILE A 121 9.21 4.36 -9.14
C ILE A 121 8.61 5.61 -9.82
N LEU A 122 9.38 6.69 -9.93
CA LEU A 122 8.95 7.92 -10.61
C LEU A 122 8.73 7.69 -12.11
N ASP A 123 9.55 6.86 -12.73
CA ASP A 123 9.40 6.48 -14.15
C ASP A 123 8.06 5.79 -14.41
N GLY A 124 7.59 4.95 -13.48
CA GLY A 124 6.25 4.36 -13.55
C GLY A 124 5.14 5.41 -13.59
N ALA A 125 5.21 6.41 -12.71
CA ALA A 125 4.26 7.52 -12.73
C ALA A 125 4.32 8.28 -14.06
N ASN A 126 5.51 8.62 -14.54
CA ASN A 126 5.73 9.32 -15.80
C ASN A 126 5.23 8.52 -17.01
N PHE A 127 5.42 7.19 -17.00
CA PHE A 127 4.89 6.31 -18.03
C PHE A 127 3.36 6.43 -18.13
N LEU A 128 2.63 6.37 -17.01
CA LEU A 128 1.17 6.49 -17.02
C LEU A 128 0.69 7.89 -17.40
N ILE A 129 1.40 8.94 -16.99
CA ILE A 129 1.12 10.32 -17.43
C ILE A 129 1.21 10.41 -18.97
N ALA A 130 2.29 9.91 -19.55
CA ALA A 130 2.48 9.88 -21.00
C ALA A 130 1.42 9.02 -21.71
N ALA A 131 1.10 7.84 -21.13
CA ALA A 131 0.08 6.94 -21.65
C ALA A 131 -1.32 7.59 -21.65
N ASN A 132 -1.63 8.42 -20.66
CA ASN A 132 -2.88 9.17 -20.63
C ASN A 132 -3.02 10.20 -21.77
N GLY A 133 -1.91 10.72 -22.29
CA GLY A 133 -1.89 11.62 -23.44
C GLY A 133 -1.84 10.92 -24.80
N ASN A 134 -1.59 9.62 -24.85
CA ASN A 134 -1.42 8.85 -26.08
C ASN A 134 -2.72 8.18 -26.51
N ALA A 135 -3.29 8.61 -27.66
CA ALA A 135 -4.55 8.08 -28.19
C ALA A 135 -4.53 6.56 -28.48
N ALA A 136 -3.36 5.96 -28.69
CA ALA A 136 -3.23 4.51 -28.87
C ALA A 136 -3.20 3.72 -27.55
N SER A 137 -3.10 4.40 -26.41
CA SER A 137 -3.05 3.74 -25.10
C SER A 137 -4.46 3.40 -24.57
N ILE A 138 -4.57 2.26 -23.89
CA ILE A 138 -5.77 1.89 -23.12
C ILE A 138 -6.10 2.92 -22.02
N PHE A 139 -5.11 3.69 -21.57
CA PHE A 139 -5.23 4.72 -20.53
C PHE A 139 -5.57 6.11 -21.10
N PHE A 140 -5.71 6.27 -22.41
CA PHE A 140 -5.94 7.57 -23.03
C PHE A 140 -7.14 8.31 -22.43
N ASN A 141 -6.86 9.51 -21.88
CA ASN A 141 -7.86 10.36 -21.21
C ASN A 141 -8.64 9.66 -20.05
N LYS A 142 -8.08 8.61 -19.40
CA LYS A 142 -8.76 7.88 -18.34
C LYS A 142 -8.12 8.04 -16.96
N LEU A 143 -6.95 8.71 -16.88
CA LEU A 143 -6.23 8.87 -15.63
C LEU A 143 -6.41 10.29 -15.05
N LYS A 144 -6.39 10.37 -13.71
CA LYS A 144 -6.35 11.62 -12.95
C LYS A 144 -4.89 11.96 -12.66
N ILE A 145 -4.17 12.44 -13.69
CA ILE A 145 -2.71 12.64 -13.66
C ILE A 145 -2.24 13.70 -12.65
N ALA A 146 -3.13 14.48 -12.09
CA ALA A 146 -2.82 15.40 -10.99
C ALA A 146 -2.84 14.72 -9.61
N GLU A 147 -3.34 13.50 -9.53
CA GLU A 147 -3.51 12.74 -8.28
C GLU A 147 -2.71 11.44 -8.34
N ILE A 148 -1.46 11.53 -7.90
CA ILE A 148 -0.48 10.44 -7.94
C ILE A 148 0.05 10.18 -6.54
N GLY A 149 0.02 8.91 -6.12
CA GLY A 149 0.63 8.43 -4.89
C GLY A 149 1.79 7.47 -5.18
N ALA A 150 2.78 7.43 -4.30
CA ALA A 150 3.82 6.41 -4.32
C ALA A 150 3.76 5.56 -3.06
N LEU A 151 3.91 4.26 -3.24
CA LEU A 151 3.94 3.29 -2.16
C LEU A 151 5.19 2.42 -2.33
N GLY A 152 5.65 1.83 -1.25
CA GLY A 152 6.76 0.90 -1.35
C GLY A 152 7.03 0.20 -0.04
N HIS A 153 7.72 -0.93 -0.13
CA HIS A 153 8.09 -1.76 1.00
C HIS A 153 9.61 -1.77 1.21
N SER A 154 10.05 -1.74 2.47
CA SER A 154 11.48 -1.86 2.82
C SER A 154 12.32 -0.80 2.09
N GLN A 155 13.36 -1.17 1.34
CA GLN A 155 14.09 -0.19 0.53
C GLN A 155 13.19 0.55 -0.47
N GLY A 156 12.13 -0.08 -0.98
CA GLY A 156 11.13 0.57 -1.83
C GLY A 156 10.31 1.62 -1.10
N ALA A 157 10.18 1.51 0.23
CA ALA A 157 9.60 2.57 1.06
C ALA A 157 10.47 3.83 1.03
N ALA A 158 11.80 3.68 1.16
CA ALA A 158 12.74 4.78 0.95
C ALA A 158 12.66 5.31 -0.49
N GLY A 159 12.54 4.40 -1.47
CA GLY A 159 12.37 4.75 -2.88
C GLY A 159 11.11 5.57 -3.15
N ALA A 160 9.98 5.22 -2.55
CA ALA A 160 8.73 5.99 -2.69
C ALA A 160 8.90 7.42 -2.15
N MET A 161 9.56 7.59 -1.00
CA MET A 161 9.87 8.91 -0.44
C MET A 161 10.84 9.69 -1.34
N ASN A 162 11.90 9.06 -1.83
CA ASN A 162 12.84 9.67 -2.77
C ASN A 162 12.16 10.09 -4.08
N ALA A 163 11.25 9.25 -4.61
CA ALA A 163 10.44 9.57 -5.77
C ALA A 163 9.57 10.83 -5.55
N LEU A 164 8.93 10.98 -4.38
CA LEU A 164 8.17 12.18 -4.06
C LEU A 164 9.10 13.40 -4.02
N ILE A 165 10.23 13.32 -3.31
CA ILE A 165 11.20 14.42 -3.16
C ILE A 165 11.67 14.91 -4.53
N THR A 166 11.95 14.00 -5.45
CA THR A 166 12.50 14.33 -6.79
C THR A 166 11.42 14.63 -7.83
N SER A 167 10.15 14.35 -7.54
CA SER A 167 9.03 14.47 -8.51
C SER A 167 8.61 15.90 -8.83
N SER A 168 9.18 16.92 -8.17
CA SER A 168 8.78 18.32 -8.34
C SER A 168 7.27 18.55 -8.19
N GLY A 169 6.64 17.85 -7.21
CA GLY A 169 5.22 17.98 -6.90
C GLY A 169 4.28 17.11 -7.77
N THR A 170 4.81 16.24 -8.62
CA THR A 170 4.02 15.27 -9.39
C THR A 170 3.37 14.24 -8.44
N ILE A 171 4.14 13.67 -7.50
CA ILE A 171 3.63 12.77 -6.47
C ILE A 171 3.10 13.60 -5.30
N LYS A 172 1.88 13.32 -4.86
CA LYS A 172 1.15 14.08 -3.83
C LYS A 172 1.23 13.45 -2.44
N THR A 173 1.36 12.14 -2.38
CA THR A 173 1.36 11.40 -1.12
C THR A 173 2.22 10.15 -1.22
N VAL A 174 2.79 9.74 -0.08
CA VAL A 174 3.54 8.48 0.01
C VAL A 174 3.08 7.62 1.17
N LEU A 175 3.18 6.31 0.95
CA LEU A 175 2.96 5.28 1.96
C LEU A 175 4.22 4.40 2.04
N PRO A 176 5.22 4.78 2.82
CA PRO A 176 6.36 3.93 3.14
C PRO A 176 5.93 2.84 4.12
N ILE A 177 5.96 1.59 3.67
CA ILE A 177 5.65 0.40 4.47
C ILE A 177 6.97 -0.22 4.91
N GLU A 178 7.13 -0.47 6.22
CA GLU A 178 8.32 -1.09 6.80
C GLU A 178 9.61 -0.36 6.36
N LEU A 179 9.61 0.99 6.49
CA LEU A 179 10.78 1.82 6.12
C LEU A 179 11.96 1.47 7.04
N PRO A 180 13.07 0.94 6.51
CA PRO A 180 14.20 0.51 7.34
C PRO A 180 14.81 1.64 8.16
N ALA A 181 15.20 1.35 9.40
CA ALA A 181 15.99 2.24 10.21
C ALA A 181 17.24 2.71 9.42
N ARG A 182 17.64 3.96 9.62
CA ARG A 182 18.73 4.57 8.84
C ARG A 182 20.04 3.78 8.88
N ILE A 183 20.29 3.03 9.96
CA ILE A 183 21.48 2.16 10.06
C ILE A 183 21.55 1.09 8.97
N TRP A 184 20.38 0.67 8.42
CA TRP A 184 20.31 -0.30 7.32
C TRP A 184 20.46 0.32 5.95
N CYS A 185 20.46 1.66 5.88
CA CYS A 185 20.58 2.38 4.63
C CYS A 185 22.06 2.63 4.31
N SER A 186 22.59 1.90 3.33
CA SER A 186 23.99 2.08 2.86
C SER A 186 24.13 3.09 1.71
N ALA A 187 23.06 3.25 0.91
CA ALA A 187 22.98 4.19 -0.20
C ALA A 187 21.52 4.60 -0.41
N ASN A 188 21.29 5.77 -1.01
CA ASN A 188 19.93 6.25 -1.32
C ASN A 188 19.03 6.47 -0.08
N CYS A 189 19.64 6.81 1.05
CA CYS A 189 18.92 7.15 2.26
C CYS A 189 18.03 8.37 2.02
N VAL A 190 16.82 8.33 2.57
CA VAL A 190 15.90 9.46 2.46
C VAL A 190 16.49 10.69 3.14
N SER A 191 16.51 11.82 2.42
CA SER A 191 16.86 13.12 2.99
C SER A 191 15.62 13.75 3.62
N MET A 192 15.40 13.54 4.89
CA MET A 192 14.23 14.08 5.59
C MET A 192 14.10 15.61 5.49
N PRO A 193 15.19 16.41 5.55
CA PRO A 193 15.10 17.86 5.31
C PRO A 193 14.60 18.23 3.91
N SER A 194 14.74 17.35 2.91
CA SER A 194 14.26 17.57 1.54
C SER A 194 12.79 17.15 1.35
N PHE A 195 12.17 16.52 2.34
CA PHE A 195 10.77 16.10 2.31
C PHE A 195 9.86 17.27 2.71
N THR A 196 9.73 18.27 1.81
CA THR A 196 9.08 19.54 2.11
C THR A 196 7.69 19.71 1.49
N GLN A 197 7.18 18.70 0.81
CA GLN A 197 5.89 18.75 0.09
C GLN A 197 5.17 17.40 0.16
N GLY A 198 3.88 17.41 -0.19
CA GLY A 198 3.04 16.22 -0.18
C GLY A 198 2.60 15.82 1.23
N SER A 199 2.31 14.53 1.38
CA SER A 199 1.90 13.95 2.66
C SER A 199 2.49 12.55 2.82
N VAL A 200 2.55 12.05 4.06
CA VAL A 200 3.14 10.73 4.35
C VAL A 200 2.37 9.97 5.42
N PHE A 201 2.14 8.69 5.18
CA PHE A 201 1.71 7.73 6.19
C PHE A 201 2.77 6.65 6.38
N PHE A 202 3.52 6.72 7.48
CA PHE A 202 4.47 5.69 7.89
C PHE A 202 3.74 4.51 8.52
N LEU A 203 3.97 3.32 8.00
CA LEU A 203 3.35 2.08 8.46
C LEU A 203 4.41 1.03 8.69
N ASP A 204 4.35 0.39 9.86
CA ASP A 204 5.26 -0.69 10.24
C ASP A 204 4.56 -1.79 11.05
N GLY A 205 5.24 -2.92 11.23
CA GLY A 205 4.86 -4.01 12.10
C GLY A 205 5.60 -3.97 13.45
N SER A 206 4.90 -4.30 14.52
CA SER A 206 5.49 -4.23 15.87
C SER A 206 6.62 -5.23 16.13
N LEU A 207 6.72 -6.27 15.31
CA LEU A 207 7.76 -7.30 15.40
C LEU A 207 8.83 -7.17 14.30
N ASP A 208 8.86 -6.03 13.60
CA ASP A 208 9.88 -5.76 12.59
C ASP A 208 11.17 -5.21 13.21
N PRO A 209 12.26 -5.98 13.24
CA PRO A 209 13.54 -5.50 13.77
C PRO A 209 14.31 -4.58 12.82
N ILE A 210 13.92 -4.53 11.55
CA ILE A 210 14.56 -3.69 10.51
C ILE A 210 13.98 -2.29 10.53
N SER A 211 12.67 -2.18 10.80
CA SER A 211 11.89 -0.93 10.84
C SER A 211 11.23 -0.77 12.21
N PRO A 212 12.01 -0.62 13.31
CA PRO A 212 11.43 -0.59 14.64
C PRO A 212 10.46 0.59 14.82
N PRO A 213 9.32 0.40 15.52
CA PRO A 213 8.33 1.46 15.74
C PRO A 213 8.88 2.68 16.46
N THR A 214 9.71 2.45 17.46
CA THR A 214 10.24 3.47 18.35
C THR A 214 11.75 3.33 18.55
N GLN A 215 12.37 4.39 19.05
CA GLN A 215 13.77 4.40 19.46
C GLN A 215 13.93 5.06 20.82
N SER A 216 15.01 4.71 21.52
CA SER A 216 15.36 5.37 22.76
C SER A 216 15.62 6.87 22.52
N PRO A 217 15.19 7.77 23.42
CA PRO A 217 15.42 9.22 23.31
C PRO A 217 16.91 9.61 23.17
N GLN A 218 17.83 8.75 23.59
CA GLN A 218 19.27 8.96 23.48
C GLN A 218 19.83 8.64 22.08
N ILE A 219 19.04 7.99 21.24
CA ILE A 219 19.43 7.64 19.87
C ILE A 219 19.00 8.78 18.95
N SER A 220 19.95 9.38 18.25
CA SER A 220 19.71 10.45 17.29
C SER A 220 19.43 9.92 15.88
N GLY A 221 18.75 10.76 15.09
CA GLY A 221 18.42 10.45 13.69
C GLY A 221 17.26 9.49 13.52
N GLU A 222 17.08 9.00 12.32
CA GLU A 222 15.93 8.22 11.90
C GLU A 222 16.21 6.70 12.07
N GLN A 223 16.31 6.24 13.33
CA GLN A 223 16.57 4.83 13.65
C GLN A 223 15.28 4.02 13.93
N SER A 224 14.12 4.65 13.70
CA SER A 224 12.78 4.06 13.86
C SER A 224 11.76 4.82 13.04
N ILE A 225 10.55 4.27 12.93
CA ILE A 225 9.41 4.98 12.33
C ILE A 225 9.10 6.27 13.08
N ALA A 226 9.15 6.26 14.42
CA ALA A 226 9.01 7.49 15.21
C ALA A 226 10.11 8.51 14.89
N GLY A 227 11.36 8.08 14.68
CA GLY A 227 12.46 8.95 14.25
C GLY A 227 12.18 9.63 12.91
N TYR A 228 11.74 8.87 11.90
CA TYR A 228 11.33 9.44 10.61
C TYR A 228 10.14 10.39 10.73
N TYR A 229 9.10 10.00 11.46
CA TYR A 229 7.93 10.85 11.68
C TYR A 229 8.28 12.19 12.31
N ASN A 230 9.15 12.18 13.31
CA ASN A 230 9.62 13.39 13.98
C ASN A 230 10.51 14.28 13.08
N ALA A 231 11.25 13.66 12.14
CA ALA A 231 12.11 14.35 11.21
C ALA A 231 11.37 14.98 10.02
N VAL A 232 10.08 14.65 9.80
CA VAL A 232 9.26 15.30 8.77
C VAL A 232 9.12 16.77 9.09
N PRO A 233 9.46 17.70 8.17
CA PRO A 233 9.37 19.14 8.40
C PRO A 233 7.97 19.62 8.82
N ALA A 234 7.93 20.71 9.58
CA ALA A 234 6.69 21.36 9.96
C ALA A 234 5.89 21.79 8.70
N GLY A 235 4.57 21.61 8.74
CA GLY A 235 3.66 21.96 7.63
C GLY A 235 3.43 20.85 6.63
N VAL A 236 4.19 19.76 6.67
CA VAL A 236 3.90 18.55 5.88
C VAL A 236 2.89 17.69 6.64
N ALA A 237 1.82 17.30 5.96
CA ALA A 237 0.80 16.40 6.49
C ALA A 237 1.39 15.00 6.71
N LYS A 238 1.27 14.49 7.95
CA LYS A 238 1.91 13.23 8.34
C LYS A 238 1.07 12.40 9.29
N LEU A 239 1.18 11.11 9.13
CA LEU A 239 0.60 10.07 9.98
C LEU A 239 1.63 8.99 10.22
N LYS A 240 1.61 8.34 11.37
CA LYS A 240 2.25 7.04 11.59
C LYS A 240 1.32 6.12 12.37
N GLY A 241 1.51 4.82 12.19
CA GLY A 241 0.83 3.79 12.96
C GLY A 241 1.53 2.46 12.82
N THR A 242 1.61 1.73 13.92
CA THR A 242 2.24 0.41 13.99
C THR A 242 1.17 -0.67 14.08
N LEU A 243 1.20 -1.64 13.18
CA LEU A 243 0.41 -2.86 13.27
C LEU A 243 0.99 -3.80 14.33
N LYS A 244 0.15 -4.35 15.20
CA LYS A 244 0.58 -5.33 16.21
C LYS A 244 0.72 -6.71 15.60
N GLY A 245 1.91 -7.27 15.70
CA GLY A 245 2.21 -8.65 15.31
C GLY A 245 2.93 -8.88 13.99
N PRO A 246 2.78 -8.04 12.92
CA PRO A 246 3.56 -8.24 11.71
C PRO A 246 5.06 -8.10 11.92
N THR A 247 5.79 -8.85 11.08
CA THR A 247 7.23 -8.75 10.84
C THR A 247 7.49 -8.00 9.52
N HIS A 248 8.75 -7.91 9.13
CA HIS A 248 9.16 -7.12 7.95
C HIS A 248 8.49 -7.52 6.63
N ASN A 249 8.08 -8.78 6.46
CA ASN A 249 7.60 -9.27 5.16
C ASN A 249 6.11 -9.66 5.13
N ASP A 250 5.35 -9.37 6.16
CA ASP A 250 3.92 -9.72 6.21
C ASP A 250 3.12 -9.08 5.07
N VAL A 251 3.50 -7.90 4.61
CA VAL A 251 2.90 -7.22 3.45
C VAL A 251 3.02 -8.00 2.13
N THR A 252 3.97 -8.93 2.05
CA THR A 252 4.15 -9.82 0.87
C THR A 252 3.22 -11.02 0.92
N GLY A 253 2.49 -11.22 2.01
CA GLY A 253 1.57 -12.33 2.18
C GLY A 253 0.30 -12.19 1.35
N GLN A 254 -0.44 -13.29 1.36
CA GLN A 254 -1.86 -13.30 1.05
C GLN A 254 -2.64 -13.05 2.35
N PRO A 255 -3.96 -13.29 2.39
CA PRO A 255 -4.70 -13.20 3.65
C PRO A 255 -4.04 -13.87 4.86
N ASP A 256 -3.18 -14.84 4.60
CA ASP A 256 -2.24 -15.43 5.56
C ASP A 256 -0.80 -15.29 5.03
N CYS A 257 0.13 -16.03 5.58
CA CYS A 257 1.50 -16.05 5.07
C CYS A 257 1.72 -16.97 3.85
N ALA A 258 0.68 -17.46 3.20
CA ALA A 258 0.85 -18.26 1.99
C ALA A 258 1.56 -17.42 0.91
N ALA A 259 2.59 -17.99 0.32
CA ALA A 259 3.46 -17.36 -0.69
C ALA A 259 4.20 -16.08 -0.22
N ALA A 260 4.14 -15.73 1.06
CA ALA A 260 4.91 -14.60 1.60
C ALA A 260 6.41 -14.86 1.57
N GLN A 261 7.18 -13.78 1.51
CA GLN A 261 8.62 -13.85 1.78
C GLN A 261 8.84 -14.05 3.30
N PRO A 262 9.74 -14.94 3.74
CA PRO A 262 10.02 -15.08 5.15
C PRO A 262 10.87 -13.90 5.70
N PRO A 263 10.72 -13.49 6.97
CA PRO A 263 9.69 -13.94 7.88
C PRO A 263 8.33 -13.30 7.61
N CYS A 264 7.25 -14.06 7.82
CA CYS A 264 5.87 -13.59 7.85
C CYS A 264 5.15 -14.35 8.96
N LEU A 265 4.33 -13.66 9.76
CA LEU A 265 3.60 -14.25 10.88
C LEU A 265 2.08 -14.15 10.72
N ILE A 266 1.58 -13.09 10.10
CA ILE A 266 0.16 -12.76 10.06
C ILE A 266 -0.36 -12.65 8.62
N GLY A 267 0.44 -12.10 7.72
CA GLY A 267 0.05 -11.82 6.35
C GLY A 267 -0.49 -10.42 6.12
N VAL A 268 -1.11 -10.20 4.96
CA VAL A 268 -1.38 -8.87 4.42
C VAL A 268 -2.61 -8.16 5.00
N PHE A 269 -3.46 -8.81 5.78
CA PHE A 269 -4.77 -8.27 6.17
C PHE A 269 -4.72 -6.86 6.78
N GLY A 270 -3.83 -6.62 7.75
CA GLY A 270 -3.70 -5.35 8.43
C GLY A 270 -3.24 -4.21 7.51
N TYR A 271 -2.63 -4.54 6.37
CA TYR A 271 -2.15 -3.58 5.39
C TYR A 271 -3.21 -3.12 4.39
N LEU A 272 -4.43 -3.70 4.41
CA LEU A 272 -5.45 -3.41 3.40
C LEU A 272 -6.34 -2.21 3.77
N GLY A 273 -6.71 -2.05 5.03
CA GLY A 273 -7.71 -1.08 5.47
C GLY A 273 -7.25 0.38 5.43
N TYR A 274 -6.56 0.83 6.46
CA TYR A 274 -6.10 2.22 6.54
C TYR A 274 -5.14 2.65 5.42
N PRO A 275 -4.24 1.80 4.89
CA PRO A 275 -3.48 2.15 3.69
C PRO A 275 -4.35 2.54 2.49
N THR A 276 -5.42 1.79 2.23
CA THR A 276 -6.38 2.13 1.17
C THR A 276 -7.15 3.40 1.51
N ALA A 277 -7.63 3.53 2.75
CA ALA A 277 -8.30 4.75 3.22
C ALA A 277 -7.40 5.98 3.05
N TRP A 278 -6.10 5.89 3.35
CA TRP A 278 -5.16 6.99 3.15
C TRP A 278 -5.11 7.43 1.68
N MET A 279 -4.97 6.50 0.75
CA MET A 279 -4.94 6.83 -0.67
C MET A 279 -6.28 7.37 -1.17
N MET A 280 -7.41 6.89 -0.66
CA MET A 280 -8.75 7.43 -0.96
C MET A 280 -8.90 8.86 -0.44
N TYR A 281 -8.46 9.14 0.78
CA TYR A 281 -8.46 10.50 1.33
C TYR A 281 -7.59 11.43 0.51
N GLN A 282 -6.31 11.08 0.30
CA GLN A 282 -5.33 11.97 -0.32
C GLN A 282 -5.55 12.21 -1.81
N LEU A 283 -6.05 11.22 -2.55
CA LEU A 283 -6.13 11.28 -4.01
C LEU A 283 -7.55 11.37 -4.56
N GLN A 284 -8.55 11.05 -3.74
CA GLN A 284 -9.96 11.11 -4.14
C GLN A 284 -10.80 12.03 -3.23
N ALA A 285 -10.19 12.64 -2.22
CA ALA A 285 -10.85 13.51 -1.24
C ALA A 285 -12.04 12.81 -0.54
N ASP A 286 -11.92 11.50 -0.27
CA ASP A 286 -12.96 10.74 0.41
C ASP A 286 -13.06 11.19 1.88
N ALA A 287 -14.20 11.82 2.20
CA ALA A 287 -14.43 12.41 3.52
C ALA A 287 -14.56 11.34 4.63
N LEU A 288 -15.06 10.13 4.31
CA LEU A 288 -15.12 9.06 5.29
C LEU A 288 -13.72 8.56 5.61
N ALA A 289 -12.88 8.36 4.58
CA ALA A 289 -11.49 7.95 4.74
C ALA A 289 -10.69 8.97 5.56
N HIS A 290 -10.91 10.29 5.35
CA HIS A 290 -10.33 11.35 6.17
C HIS A 290 -10.62 11.16 7.67
N GLY A 291 -11.85 10.78 8.01
CA GLY A 291 -12.28 10.53 9.39
C GLY A 291 -11.46 9.48 10.15
N ALA A 292 -10.67 8.66 9.45
CA ALA A 292 -9.76 7.72 10.11
C ALA A 292 -8.54 8.40 10.73
N PHE A 293 -8.11 9.56 10.23
CA PHE A 293 -6.76 10.08 10.43
C PHE A 293 -6.70 11.40 11.20
N VAL A 294 -7.85 12.00 11.50
CA VAL A 294 -7.93 13.29 12.23
C VAL A 294 -7.19 13.18 13.56
N ASN A 295 -6.29 14.13 13.82
CA ASN A 295 -5.41 14.12 14.99
C ASN A 295 -6.20 13.92 16.29
N GLY A 296 -5.88 12.86 17.02
CA GLY A 296 -6.43 12.53 18.34
C GLY A 296 -7.90 12.06 18.35
N THR A 297 -8.65 12.22 17.25
CA THR A 297 -10.09 11.88 17.20
C THR A 297 -10.44 10.91 16.06
N GLY A 298 -9.54 10.72 15.09
CA GLY A 298 -9.75 9.78 13.98
C GLY A 298 -9.91 8.33 14.45
N GLU A 299 -10.62 7.53 13.66
CA GLU A 299 -10.92 6.14 14.03
C GLU A 299 -9.69 5.34 14.43
N MET A 300 -8.57 5.52 13.72
CA MET A 300 -7.32 4.76 13.94
C MET A 300 -6.79 4.92 15.37
N PHE A 301 -7.01 6.07 16.02
CA PHE A 301 -6.57 6.30 17.41
C PHE A 301 -7.31 5.44 18.43
N SER A 302 -8.50 4.97 18.11
CA SER A 302 -9.32 4.12 18.98
C SER A 302 -9.15 2.61 18.70
N GLN A 303 -8.48 2.22 17.62
CA GLN A 303 -8.36 0.81 17.18
C GLN A 303 -7.18 0.09 17.86
N THR A 304 -7.10 0.17 19.15
CA THR A 304 -5.96 -0.34 19.96
C THR A 304 -5.81 -1.86 19.99
N VAL A 305 -6.72 -2.62 19.40
CA VAL A 305 -6.58 -4.08 19.23
C VAL A 305 -5.46 -4.37 18.26
N ASN A 306 -5.50 -3.76 17.07
CA ASN A 306 -4.56 -4.00 15.98
C ASN A 306 -3.48 -2.92 15.84
N TRP A 307 -3.71 -1.73 16.39
CA TRP A 307 -2.85 -0.57 16.16
C TRP A 307 -2.25 -0.02 17.45
N GLU A 308 -1.04 0.48 17.36
CA GLU A 308 -0.34 1.20 18.42
C GLU A 308 0.54 2.30 17.83
N HIS A 309 1.09 3.15 18.67
CA HIS A 309 1.98 4.26 18.27
C HIS A 309 1.39 5.20 17.21
N VAL A 310 0.05 5.35 17.20
CA VAL A 310 -0.65 6.22 16.24
C VAL A 310 -0.41 7.68 16.58
N GLU A 311 0.14 8.42 15.64
CA GLU A 311 0.31 9.88 15.70
C GLU A 311 -0.03 10.51 14.34
N SER A 312 -0.67 11.69 14.38
CA SER A 312 -1.10 12.41 13.18
C SER A 312 -1.03 13.92 13.41
N ASN A 313 -0.88 14.67 12.33
CA ASN A 313 -1.13 16.12 12.32
C ASN A 313 -2.24 16.51 11.33
N ILE A 314 -3.03 15.55 10.87
CA ILE A 314 -4.17 15.78 9.99
C ILE A 314 -5.25 16.54 10.75
N PRO A 315 -5.75 17.68 10.21
CA PRO A 315 -6.77 18.52 10.87
C PRO A 315 -8.16 17.88 10.89
#